data_c629957f93b3100194d53d9da3420b3e
#
_entry.id   c629957f93b3100194d53d9da3420b3e
#
_cell.length_a   1.000
_cell.length_b   1.000
_cell.length_c   1.000
_cell.angle_alpha   90.00
_cell.angle_beta   90.00
_cell.angle_gamma   90.00
#
_symmetry.space_group_name_H-M   'P 1'
#
loop_
_entity.id
_entity.type
_entity.pdbx_description
1 polymer ?
#
loop_
_entity_poly.entity_id
_entity_poly.type
_entity_poly.pdbx_seq_one_letter_code
_entity_poly.pdbx_strand_id
1 'polypeptide(L)'
;MAFLNPSYSFVAFNKEKLISLAKFYLSNFLGTDILALGSQLQNYIFDMCGNDFFLKLQGVGELAEKLAKTGKHETYALVYLLVKLVLTFPVATTTVERSFSTMKYIKNELRNQMGDQWMNDCLVVYIERDVDCSIDNEIIMQQFQNIKTHKK
;
A
#
# COMPACT_ATOMS: atom_id res chain seq x y z
N MET A 1 -7.64 -3.83 4.06
CA MET A 1 -7.17 -3.81 5.48
C MET A 1 -8.16 -3.02 6.34
N ALA A 2 -9.39 -3.52 6.41
CA ALA A 2 -10.49 -2.82 7.10
C ALA A 2 -10.42 -2.92 8.64
N PHE A 3 -9.71 -3.93 9.19
CA PHE A 3 -9.80 -4.29 10.62
C PHE A 3 -9.20 -3.28 11.61
N LEU A 4 -8.32 -2.38 11.16
CA LEU A 4 -7.77 -1.27 11.95
C LEU A 4 -8.31 0.10 11.51
N ASN A 5 -9.23 0.12 10.55
CA ASN A 5 -9.78 1.36 10.06
C ASN A 5 -10.74 1.96 11.10
N PRO A 6 -10.50 3.19 11.55
CA PRO A 6 -11.38 3.87 12.52
C PRO A 6 -12.74 4.27 11.93
N SER A 7 -12.89 4.25 10.61
CA SER A 7 -14.15 4.59 9.95
C SER A 7 -15.32 3.79 10.53
N TYR A 8 -16.43 4.46 10.71
CA TYR A 8 -17.65 3.89 11.31
C TYR A 8 -17.42 3.29 12.71
N SER A 9 -16.66 3.99 13.56
CA SER A 9 -16.45 3.60 14.96
C SER A 9 -15.85 2.19 15.12
N PHE A 10 -14.88 1.86 14.29
CA PHE A 10 -14.18 0.56 14.31
C PHE A 10 -15.09 -0.67 14.12
N VAL A 11 -16.21 -0.55 13.43
CA VAL A 11 -17.16 -1.65 13.19
C VAL A 11 -16.49 -2.88 12.57
N ALA A 12 -15.46 -2.68 11.74
CA ALA A 12 -14.71 -3.77 11.10
C ALA A 12 -13.62 -4.37 11.99
N PHE A 13 -13.43 -3.90 13.22
CA PHE A 13 -12.38 -4.37 14.12
C PHE A 13 -12.52 -5.88 14.37
N ASN A 14 -11.43 -6.62 14.15
CA ASN A 14 -11.39 -8.05 14.40
C ASN A 14 -10.04 -8.44 15.01
N LYS A 15 -10.05 -8.70 16.32
CA LYS A 15 -8.87 -9.04 17.11
C LYS A 15 -8.14 -10.28 16.59
N GLU A 16 -8.88 -11.32 16.22
CA GLU A 16 -8.31 -12.60 15.79
C GLU A 16 -7.57 -12.47 14.45
N LYS A 17 -8.14 -11.73 13.52
CA LYS A 17 -7.50 -11.45 12.22
C LYS A 17 -6.25 -10.59 12.38
N LEU A 18 -6.25 -9.64 13.32
CA LEU A 18 -5.06 -8.83 13.62
C LEU A 18 -3.94 -9.64 14.26
N ILE A 19 -4.27 -10.56 15.18
CA ILE A 19 -3.31 -11.50 15.76
C ILE A 19 -2.79 -12.46 14.69
N SER A 20 -3.64 -12.95 13.81
CA SER A 20 -3.21 -13.80 12.68
C SER A 20 -2.26 -13.04 11.75
N LEU A 21 -2.54 -11.78 11.47
CA LEU A 21 -1.64 -10.93 10.69
C LEU A 21 -0.27 -10.79 11.36
N ALA A 22 -0.22 -10.52 12.67
CA ALA A 22 1.04 -10.41 13.42
C ALA A 22 1.87 -11.71 13.36
N LYS A 23 1.21 -12.87 13.35
CA LYS A 23 1.88 -14.17 13.23
C LYS A 23 2.58 -14.38 11.88
N PHE A 24 2.14 -13.76 10.82
CA PHE A 24 2.84 -13.81 9.53
C PHE A 24 4.13 -12.95 9.52
N TYR A 25 4.24 -12.00 10.44
CA TYR A 25 5.37 -11.05 10.51
C TYR A 25 6.23 -11.31 11.76
N LEU A 26 6.66 -12.56 11.95
CA LEU A 26 7.48 -12.98 13.09
C LEU A 26 8.83 -12.26 13.21
N SER A 27 9.31 -11.63 12.14
CA SER A 27 10.48 -10.74 12.20
C SER A 27 10.25 -9.47 13.02
N ASN A 28 9.00 -9.04 13.13
CA ASN A 28 8.59 -7.82 13.81
C ASN A 28 7.90 -8.07 15.16
N PHE A 29 7.41 -9.31 15.39
CA PHE A 29 6.71 -9.71 16.61
C PHE A 29 7.34 -10.97 17.19
N LEU A 30 7.85 -10.89 18.40
CA LEU A 30 8.29 -12.07 19.14
C LEU A 30 7.07 -12.87 19.62
N GLY A 31 7.26 -14.15 19.95
CA GLY A 31 6.17 -14.99 20.44
C GLY A 31 5.48 -14.43 21.69
N THR A 32 6.23 -13.78 22.59
CA THR A 32 5.74 -13.06 23.76
C THR A 32 4.89 -11.84 23.38
N ASP A 33 5.26 -11.12 22.31
CA ASP A 33 4.56 -9.94 21.85
C ASP A 33 3.18 -10.29 21.30
N ILE A 34 3.04 -11.47 20.67
CA ILE A 34 1.74 -11.95 20.15
C ILE A 34 0.75 -12.20 21.30
N LEU A 35 1.23 -12.70 22.43
CA LEU A 35 0.38 -12.88 23.62
C LEU A 35 -0.03 -11.52 24.21
N ALA A 36 0.92 -10.61 24.35
CA ALA A 36 0.69 -9.27 24.87
C ALA A 36 -0.21 -8.43 23.91
N LEU A 37 -0.06 -8.61 22.59
CA LEU A 37 -0.86 -7.94 21.58
C LEU A 37 -2.36 -8.20 21.76
N GLY A 38 -2.73 -9.43 22.13
CA GLY A 38 -4.13 -9.79 22.37
C GLY A 38 -4.78 -8.94 23.47
N SER A 39 -4.07 -8.68 24.55
CA SER A 39 -4.52 -7.83 25.65
C SER A 39 -4.48 -6.34 25.27
N GLN A 40 -3.42 -5.92 24.58
CA GLN A 40 -3.32 -4.54 24.10
C GLN A 40 -4.44 -4.17 23.11
N LEU A 41 -4.81 -5.05 22.18
CA LEU A 41 -5.88 -4.83 21.22
C LEU A 41 -7.24 -4.64 21.93
N GLN A 42 -7.48 -5.37 23.01
CA GLN A 42 -8.72 -5.27 23.75
C GLN A 42 -8.83 -3.94 24.51
N ASN A 43 -7.76 -3.54 25.19
CA ASN A 43 -7.71 -2.24 25.87
C ASN A 43 -7.74 -1.08 24.88
N TYR A 44 -7.03 -1.22 23.75
CA TYR A 44 -7.00 -0.26 22.67
C TYR A 44 -8.39 0.04 22.11
N ILE A 45 -9.16 -0.99 21.74
CA ILE A 45 -10.48 -0.76 21.15
C ILE A 45 -11.44 -0.10 22.15
N PHE A 46 -11.37 -0.49 23.41
CA PHE A 46 -12.18 0.12 24.48
C PHE A 46 -11.85 1.61 24.65
N ASP A 47 -10.57 1.96 24.69
CA ASP A 47 -10.10 3.34 24.83
C ASP A 47 -10.42 4.19 23.58
N MET A 48 -10.28 3.62 22.39
CA MET A 48 -10.58 4.34 21.13
C MET A 48 -12.08 4.59 20.95
N CYS A 49 -12.92 3.61 21.25
CA CYS A 49 -14.38 3.76 21.17
C CYS A 49 -14.94 4.71 22.24
N GLY A 50 -14.24 4.86 23.36
CA GLY A 50 -14.62 5.82 24.43
C GLY A 50 -14.19 7.26 24.14
N ASN A 51 -13.51 7.54 23.04
CA ASN A 51 -12.94 8.85 22.78
C ASN A 51 -13.38 9.42 21.44
N ASP A 52 -14.22 10.45 21.47
CA ASP A 52 -14.81 11.11 20.29
C ASP A 52 -13.77 11.59 19.27
N PHE A 53 -12.55 11.88 19.70
CA PHE A 53 -11.48 12.30 18.78
C PHE A 53 -11.01 11.20 17.84
N PHE A 54 -11.18 9.94 18.22
CA PHE A 54 -10.80 8.79 17.39
C PHE A 54 -11.96 8.27 16.55
N LEU A 55 -13.21 8.52 16.95
CA LEU A 55 -14.40 8.09 16.21
C LEU A 55 -14.62 8.86 14.90
N LYS A 56 -14.02 10.06 14.78
CA LYS A 56 -14.15 10.93 13.59
C LYS A 56 -13.10 10.68 12.52
N LEU A 57 -12.15 9.80 12.77
CA LEU A 57 -11.06 9.50 11.83
C LEU A 57 -11.59 8.65 10.67
N GLN A 58 -11.12 8.95 9.46
CA GLN A 58 -11.58 8.28 8.25
C GLN A 58 -10.61 7.24 7.71
N GLY A 59 -9.39 7.18 8.22
CA GLY A 59 -8.38 6.28 7.69
C GLY A 59 -7.29 5.88 8.67
N VAL A 60 -6.57 4.81 8.32
CA VAL A 60 -5.46 4.29 9.14
C VAL A 60 -4.29 5.28 9.21
N GLY A 61 -4.11 6.13 8.19
CA GLY A 61 -3.08 7.19 8.19
C GLY A 61 -3.35 8.25 9.26
N GLU A 62 -4.59 8.75 9.32
CA GLU A 62 -5.02 9.71 10.34
C GLU A 62 -4.96 9.10 11.75
N LEU A 63 -5.28 7.81 11.85
CA LEU A 63 -5.16 7.05 13.10
C LEU A 63 -3.71 7.02 13.59
N ALA A 64 -2.76 6.71 12.72
CA ALA A 64 -1.33 6.67 13.06
C ALA A 64 -0.83 8.03 13.53
N GLU A 65 -1.18 9.09 12.81
CA GLU A 65 -0.82 10.46 13.17
C GLU A 65 -1.40 10.87 14.53
N LYS A 66 -2.67 10.54 14.76
CA LYS A 66 -3.35 10.86 16.02
C LYS A 66 -2.76 10.10 17.21
N LEU A 67 -2.47 8.80 17.04
CA LEU A 67 -1.80 8.00 18.06
C LEU A 67 -0.42 8.58 18.41
N ALA A 68 0.34 9.03 17.41
CA ALA A 68 1.63 9.67 17.63
C ALA A 68 1.50 11.01 18.39
N LYS A 69 0.58 11.89 17.95
CA LYS A 69 0.34 13.20 18.57
C LYS A 69 -0.16 13.12 20.02
N THR A 70 -0.93 12.08 20.35
CA THR A 70 -1.47 11.89 21.70
C THR A 70 -0.58 11.07 22.64
N GLY A 71 0.59 10.62 22.19
CA GLY A 71 1.47 9.74 22.96
C GLY A 71 0.96 8.32 23.15
N LYS A 72 -0.23 7.99 22.62
CA LYS A 72 -0.85 6.67 22.75
C LYS A 72 -0.09 5.57 21.98
N HIS A 73 0.79 5.94 21.06
CA HIS A 73 1.68 5.02 20.37
C HIS A 73 2.67 4.30 21.31
N GLU A 74 3.03 4.92 22.43
CA GLU A 74 3.86 4.29 23.45
C GLU A 74 3.05 3.33 24.33
N THR A 75 1.84 3.73 24.70
CA THR A 75 0.91 2.89 25.50
C THR A 75 0.51 1.63 24.74
N TYR A 76 0.24 1.77 23.45
CA TYR A 76 -0.19 0.69 22.55
C TYR A 76 0.89 0.37 21.50
N ALA A 77 2.12 0.14 21.96
CA ALA A 77 3.28 -0.01 21.07
C ALA A 77 3.13 -1.12 20.05
N LEU A 78 2.59 -2.28 20.44
CA LEU A 78 2.37 -3.41 19.53
C LEU A 78 1.24 -3.15 18.54
N VAL A 79 0.18 -2.47 18.96
CA VAL A 79 -0.91 -2.03 18.07
C VAL A 79 -0.39 -0.99 17.08
N TYR A 80 0.43 -0.04 17.54
CA TYR A 80 1.05 0.94 16.67
C TYR A 80 2.02 0.32 15.66
N LEU A 81 2.73 -0.74 16.05
CA LEU A 81 3.54 -1.53 15.13
C LEU A 81 2.68 -2.18 14.03
N LEU A 82 1.51 -2.73 14.38
CA LEU A 82 0.55 -3.23 13.39
C LEU A 82 0.04 -2.12 12.45
N VAL A 83 -0.26 -0.94 12.99
CA VAL A 83 -0.67 0.22 12.18
C VAL A 83 0.43 0.61 11.19
N LYS A 84 1.69 0.66 11.62
CA LYS A 84 2.84 0.91 10.74
C LYS A 84 2.97 -0.16 9.65
N LEU A 85 2.84 -1.43 10.00
CA LEU A 85 2.85 -2.52 9.02
C LEU A 85 1.75 -2.34 7.97
N VAL A 86 0.52 -2.05 8.39
CA VAL A 86 -0.61 -1.82 7.48
C VAL A 86 -0.34 -0.66 6.52
N LEU A 87 0.31 0.41 6.98
CA LEU A 87 0.68 1.55 6.14
C LEU A 87 1.83 1.25 5.17
N THR A 88 2.73 0.32 5.54
CA THR A 88 3.84 -0.08 4.66
C THR A 88 3.46 -1.15 3.65
N PHE A 89 2.31 -1.83 3.82
CA PHE A 89 1.84 -2.74 2.80
C PHE A 89 1.59 -1.98 1.51
N PRO A 90 2.14 -2.45 0.39
CA PRO A 90 1.69 -1.99 -0.90
C PRO A 90 0.21 -2.38 -0.99
N VAL A 91 -0.66 -1.42 -0.73
CA VAL A 91 -2.06 -1.57 -1.12
C VAL A 91 -2.00 -1.84 -2.61
N ALA A 92 -2.51 -3.00 -3.05
CA ALA A 92 -2.72 -3.24 -4.46
C ALA A 92 -3.65 -2.11 -4.93
N THR A 93 -3.02 -1.03 -5.35
CA THR A 93 -3.72 0.13 -5.89
C THR A 93 -4.32 -0.32 -7.20
N THR A 94 -5.40 0.30 -7.60
CA THR A 94 -6.00 0.14 -8.94
C THR A 94 -4.94 0.18 -10.04
N THR A 95 -3.84 0.91 -9.81
CA THR A 95 -2.67 1.00 -10.68
C THR A 95 -1.92 -0.32 -10.80
N VAL A 96 -1.71 -1.04 -9.69
CA VAL A 96 -1.03 -2.36 -9.71
C VAL A 96 -1.91 -3.41 -10.37
N GLU A 97 -3.22 -3.39 -10.11
CA GLU A 97 -4.18 -4.28 -10.79
C GLU A 97 -4.26 -3.99 -12.29
N ARG A 98 -4.25 -2.70 -12.67
CA ARG A 98 -4.14 -2.28 -14.09
C ARG A 98 -2.85 -2.80 -14.71
N SER A 99 -1.71 -2.68 -14.03
CA SER A 99 -0.41 -3.16 -14.54
C SER A 99 -0.43 -4.66 -14.81
N PHE A 100 -0.96 -5.46 -13.90
CA PHE A 100 -1.10 -6.90 -14.10
C PHE A 100 -2.09 -7.27 -15.21
N SER A 101 -3.22 -6.57 -15.30
CA SER A 101 -4.17 -6.75 -16.40
C SER A 101 -3.56 -6.37 -17.74
N THR A 102 -2.82 -5.26 -17.79
CA THR A 102 -2.12 -4.77 -18.98
C THR A 102 -1.02 -5.73 -19.42
N MET A 103 -0.31 -6.35 -18.48
CA MET A 103 0.71 -7.34 -18.80
C MET A 103 0.15 -8.49 -19.66
N LYS A 104 -1.10 -8.90 -19.46
CA LYS A 104 -1.78 -9.91 -20.30
C LYS A 104 -2.02 -9.43 -21.74
N TYR A 105 -2.24 -8.14 -21.94
CA TYR A 105 -2.41 -7.56 -23.28
C TYR A 105 -1.09 -7.40 -24.02
N ILE A 106 -0.03 -7.02 -23.31
CA ILE A 106 1.30 -6.82 -23.88
C ILE A 106 1.99 -8.16 -24.13
N LYS A 107 1.90 -9.09 -23.17
CA LYS A 107 2.47 -10.42 -23.20
C LYS A 107 1.41 -11.43 -23.64
N ASN A 108 1.13 -11.51 -24.93
CA ASN A 108 0.30 -12.55 -25.52
C ASN A 108 1.17 -13.67 -26.12
N GLU A 109 0.54 -14.77 -26.55
CA GLU A 109 1.26 -15.94 -27.10
C GLU A 109 2.19 -15.59 -28.29
N LEU A 110 1.85 -14.57 -29.07
CA LEU A 110 2.62 -14.11 -30.21
C LEU A 110 3.81 -13.20 -29.83
N ARG A 111 3.83 -12.65 -28.62
CA ARG A 111 4.85 -11.73 -28.11
C ARG A 111 5.62 -12.30 -26.90
N ASN A 112 5.65 -13.60 -26.76
CA ASN A 112 6.26 -14.27 -25.60
C ASN A 112 7.80 -14.15 -25.54
N GLN A 113 8.45 -13.72 -26.63
CA GLN A 113 9.91 -13.52 -26.73
C GLN A 113 10.35 -12.07 -26.46
N MET A 114 9.47 -11.23 -25.94
CA MET A 114 9.81 -9.84 -25.60
C MET A 114 10.76 -9.79 -24.41
N GLY A 115 11.90 -9.10 -24.54
CA GLY A 115 12.84 -8.89 -23.45
C GLY A 115 12.23 -8.02 -22.34
N ASP A 116 12.71 -8.19 -21.10
CA ASP A 116 12.14 -7.54 -19.91
C ASP A 116 12.17 -6.01 -20.01
N GLN A 117 13.22 -5.42 -20.58
CA GLN A 117 13.32 -3.97 -20.74
C GLN A 117 12.27 -3.44 -21.70
N TRP A 118 12.08 -4.07 -22.84
CA TRP A 118 11.06 -3.71 -23.82
C TRP A 118 9.64 -3.83 -23.22
N MET A 119 9.42 -4.88 -22.44
CA MET A 119 8.15 -5.09 -21.74
C MET A 119 7.88 -3.97 -20.73
N ASN A 120 8.89 -3.55 -19.96
CA ASN A 120 8.77 -2.44 -19.03
C ASN A 120 8.47 -1.13 -19.74
N ASP A 121 9.15 -0.82 -20.84
CA ASP A 121 8.91 0.39 -21.62
C ASP A 121 7.47 0.43 -22.17
N CYS A 122 6.98 -0.69 -22.70
CA CYS A 122 5.59 -0.80 -23.15
C CYS A 122 4.58 -0.67 -22.00
N LEU A 123 4.89 -1.21 -20.82
CA LEU A 123 4.03 -1.08 -19.63
C LEU A 123 3.94 0.36 -19.16
N VAL A 124 5.07 1.07 -19.10
CA VAL A 124 5.10 2.48 -18.70
C VAL A 124 4.23 3.33 -19.62
N VAL A 125 4.43 3.22 -20.94
CA VAL A 125 3.63 3.97 -21.93
C VAL A 125 2.13 3.66 -21.80
N TYR A 126 1.78 2.40 -21.57
CA TYR A 126 0.37 2.01 -21.45
C TYR A 126 -0.27 2.49 -20.14
N ILE A 127 0.46 2.44 -19.02
CA ILE A 127 -0.04 2.86 -17.70
C ILE A 127 -0.17 4.38 -17.64
N GLU A 128 0.83 5.09 -18.15
CA GLU A 128 0.91 6.56 -18.17
C GLU A 128 0.33 7.16 -19.46
N ARG A 129 -0.65 6.48 -20.04
CA ARG A 129 -1.25 6.87 -21.33
C ARG A 129 -1.75 8.32 -21.34
N ASP A 130 -2.24 8.81 -20.21
CA ASP A 130 -2.74 10.19 -20.11
C ASP A 130 -1.60 11.20 -20.27
N VAL A 131 -0.41 10.87 -19.76
CA VAL A 131 0.81 11.66 -19.94
C VAL A 131 1.33 11.51 -21.35
N ASP A 132 1.39 10.29 -21.89
CA ASP A 132 1.83 9.99 -23.25
C ASP A 132 0.99 10.75 -24.30
N CYS A 133 -0.33 10.77 -24.15
CA CYS A 133 -1.23 11.54 -25.02
C CYS A 133 -1.04 13.06 -24.94
N SER A 134 -0.39 13.57 -23.90
CA SER A 134 -0.09 15.00 -23.73
C SER A 134 1.22 15.42 -24.40
N ILE A 135 2.06 14.47 -24.81
CA ILE A 135 3.36 14.73 -25.45
C ILE A 135 3.17 14.84 -26.97
N ASP A 136 3.69 15.93 -27.54
CA ASP A 136 3.64 16.12 -28.99
C ASP A 136 4.53 15.12 -29.72
N ASN A 137 3.99 14.44 -30.71
CA ASN A 137 4.70 13.49 -31.56
C ASN A 137 5.94 14.08 -32.24
N GLU A 138 5.93 15.37 -32.53
CA GLU A 138 7.08 16.07 -33.13
C GLU A 138 8.28 16.06 -32.18
N ILE A 139 8.06 16.26 -30.91
CA ILE A 139 9.10 16.22 -29.88
C ILE A 139 9.70 14.82 -29.79
N ILE A 140 8.87 13.77 -29.82
CA ILE A 140 9.32 12.38 -29.81
C ILE A 140 10.17 12.07 -31.06
N MET A 141 9.73 12.49 -32.22
CA MET A 141 10.46 12.29 -33.49
C MET A 141 11.83 12.99 -33.48
N GLN A 142 11.90 14.23 -33.00
CA GLN A 142 13.15 14.97 -32.88
C GLN A 142 14.13 14.29 -31.93
N GLN A 143 13.67 13.83 -30.78
CA GLN A 143 14.50 13.07 -29.82
C GLN A 143 15.00 11.78 -30.44
N PHE A 144 14.16 11.03 -31.14
CA PHE A 144 14.55 9.81 -31.82
C PHE A 144 15.60 10.02 -32.91
N GLN A 145 15.46 11.10 -33.71
CA GLN A 145 16.43 11.47 -34.72
C GLN A 145 17.79 11.83 -34.10
N ASN A 146 17.81 12.53 -32.98
CA ASN A 146 19.02 12.90 -32.27
C ASN A 146 19.77 11.67 -31.71
N ILE A 147 19.05 10.64 -31.25
CA ILE A 147 19.64 9.39 -30.77
C ILE A 147 20.33 8.63 -31.93
N LYS A 148 19.77 8.69 -33.13
CA LYS A 148 20.28 7.94 -34.29
C LYS A 148 21.57 8.54 -34.89
N THR A 149 21.79 9.84 -34.70
CA THR A 149 23.01 10.53 -35.18
C THR A 149 24.27 10.22 -34.34
N HIS A 150 24.13 9.65 -33.16
CA HIS A 150 25.26 9.28 -32.29
C HIS A 150 25.79 7.83 -32.47
N LYS A 151 25.22 7.06 -33.42
CA LYS A 151 25.72 5.71 -33.78
C LYS A 151 26.35 5.74 -35.20
N LYS A 152 27.46 6.44 -35.29
CA LYS A 152 28.44 6.24 -36.37
C LYS A 152 29.71 5.66 -35.80
#